data_36e8e6d109e634d00a9a3ecc56552c79
#
_entry.id   36e8e6d109e634d00a9a3ecc56552c79
#
_cell.length_a   1.000
_cell.length_b   1.000
_cell.length_c   1.000
_cell.angle_alpha   90.00
_cell.angle_beta   90.00
_cell.angle_gamma   90.00
#
_symmetry.space_group_name_H-M   'P 1'
#
loop_
_entity.id
_entity.type
_entity.pdbx_description
1 polymer ?
#
loop_
_entity_poly.entity_id
_entity_poly.type
_entity_poly.pdbx_seq_one_letter_code
_entity_poly.pdbx_strand_id
1 'polypeptide(L)'
;LSLSGSNRQELEKVLHHFSQNPSDSLYLKAAIFLIENMPGHWSPSPKDFQSYLKRLDTLKNLSPLTRKILLTYPAEHPGLCPDFTPVEDIKQIKANFLIRHIRAVFALKTSCPWLAHIDFETFCEYLLPYRIGREMPEELSTLLLDSTFWQSIEYAKCYYDDCRHSIQALNQYLAKQNFSSFPPQNDKELYNLLMLDPNNTKASLIQYRVAGIPAATDFSAIQRRQDKVTYWLYTQDPRINHINTSSIANLRIGKIYRQTFSSNPLPETKEYVPPFFKDPFNKDVTDLYLHTADISIDIPVTVHTEYAYLAVYDDVTWQPVAYSPIQKGKGYFNKLGRNCIYLPVYYPDNRIQAFAPPFILNNNGQITPFRTDKTHLKALHIRRLQPYSAETDYMGYYLKNARIECADDSAFLHADTVFTIQESPYYYQDTIRPDKHYKKRYWRISPQFGISNLAELHFYDSSGEALHGVPIGPDTTFYRNLTDHDPASNKAIRKWFGYDFGHPVSVSEIVYLNFNDGENICVGHEYELCYFDEGQWQTAGVTTATDHVIEFNRVPSSALFQVKDRTRNRNGSLFTYENGKIRFW
;
A
#
# COMPACT_ATOMS: atom_id res chain seq x y z
N LEU A 1 11.68 14.54 -32.71
CA LEU A 1 12.18 15.91 -32.97
C LEU A 1 11.06 16.90 -33.38
N SER A 2 9.97 16.48 -34.00
CA SER A 2 8.86 17.37 -34.41
C SER A 2 8.20 18.10 -33.22
N LEU A 3 8.17 17.48 -32.04
CA LEU A 3 7.56 18.01 -30.81
C LEU A 3 8.49 18.94 -30.01
N SER A 4 9.76 19.04 -30.38
CA SER A 4 10.79 19.77 -29.60
C SER A 4 10.75 21.29 -29.74
N GLY A 5 10.03 21.83 -30.73
CA GLY A 5 9.92 23.27 -30.95
C GLY A 5 11.30 23.94 -31.09
N SER A 6 11.54 24.99 -30.31
CA SER A 6 12.81 25.73 -30.32
C SER A 6 14.00 24.92 -29.78
N ASN A 7 13.77 23.83 -29.04
CA ASN A 7 14.84 22.98 -28.48
C ASN A 7 15.37 21.94 -29.49
N ARG A 8 14.83 21.90 -30.70
CA ARG A 8 15.18 20.93 -31.73
C ARG A 8 16.71 20.91 -32.02
N GLN A 9 17.32 22.06 -32.12
CA GLN A 9 18.76 22.17 -32.38
C GLN A 9 19.62 21.51 -31.28
N GLU A 10 19.20 21.57 -30.03
CA GLU A 10 19.90 20.92 -28.92
C GLU A 10 19.85 19.38 -29.07
N LEU A 11 18.69 18.82 -29.42
CA LEU A 11 18.57 17.38 -29.62
C LEU A 11 19.29 16.90 -30.87
N GLU A 12 19.29 17.69 -31.96
CA GLU A 12 20.04 17.39 -33.16
C GLU A 12 21.57 17.39 -32.91
N LYS A 13 22.08 18.29 -32.04
CA LYS A 13 23.49 18.28 -31.61
C LYS A 13 23.87 16.97 -30.92
N VAL A 14 22.99 16.36 -30.11
CA VAL A 14 23.26 15.06 -29.46
C VAL A 14 23.42 13.97 -30.52
N LEU A 15 22.47 13.88 -31.45
CA LEU A 15 22.51 12.89 -32.53
C LEU A 15 23.73 13.07 -33.41
N HIS A 16 24.05 14.32 -33.80
CA HIS A 16 25.22 14.64 -34.58
C HIS A 16 26.52 14.26 -33.85
N HIS A 17 26.62 14.56 -32.54
CA HIS A 17 27.78 14.21 -31.73
C HIS A 17 28.12 12.71 -31.79
N PHE A 18 27.13 11.83 -31.60
CA PHE A 18 27.36 10.40 -31.60
C PHE A 18 27.35 9.76 -33.00
N SER A 19 26.97 10.48 -34.05
CA SER A 19 27.03 9.99 -35.42
C SER A 19 28.40 10.19 -36.10
N GLN A 20 29.29 11.01 -35.50
CA GLN A 20 30.59 11.35 -36.09
C GLN A 20 31.57 10.18 -36.08
N ASN A 21 31.42 9.24 -35.15
CA ASN A 21 32.35 8.12 -35.01
C ASN A 21 31.58 6.80 -35.09
N PRO A 22 31.89 5.88 -36.03
CA PRO A 22 31.25 4.57 -36.11
C PRO A 22 31.31 3.73 -34.83
N SER A 23 32.37 3.95 -34.00
CA SER A 23 32.49 3.28 -32.69
C SER A 23 31.41 3.69 -31.69
N ASP A 24 30.77 4.85 -31.90
CA ASP A 24 29.75 5.40 -31.02
C ASP A 24 28.33 4.96 -31.41
N SER A 25 28.20 3.93 -32.25
CA SER A 25 26.89 3.44 -32.75
C SER A 25 25.89 3.07 -31.65
N LEU A 26 26.37 2.49 -30.53
CA LEU A 26 25.51 2.17 -29.37
C LEU A 26 25.09 3.43 -28.60
N TYR A 27 25.99 4.42 -28.48
CA TYR A 27 25.65 5.72 -27.87
C TYR A 27 24.60 6.46 -28.70
N LEU A 28 24.73 6.39 -30.05
CA LEU A 28 23.73 6.96 -30.95
C LEU A 28 22.36 6.29 -30.77
N LYS A 29 22.31 4.96 -30.72
CA LYS A 29 21.07 4.22 -30.45
C LYS A 29 20.45 4.60 -29.09
N ALA A 30 21.27 4.75 -28.06
CA ALA A 30 20.84 5.20 -26.75
C ALA A 30 20.30 6.65 -26.76
N ALA A 31 20.93 7.54 -27.50
CA ALA A 31 20.44 8.90 -27.69
C ALA A 31 19.10 8.94 -28.43
N ILE A 32 18.93 8.10 -29.46
CA ILE A 32 17.67 7.95 -30.18
C ILE A 32 16.57 7.46 -29.22
N PHE A 33 16.84 6.40 -28.45
CA PHE A 33 15.90 5.86 -27.45
C PHE A 33 15.43 6.95 -26.47
N LEU A 34 16.37 7.73 -25.89
CA LEU A 34 16.01 8.78 -24.94
C LEU A 34 15.16 9.88 -25.60
N ILE A 35 15.52 10.32 -26.81
CA ILE A 35 14.83 11.40 -27.51
C ILE A 35 13.43 10.96 -27.99
N GLU A 36 13.29 9.73 -28.47
CA GLU A 36 12.00 9.18 -28.91
C GLU A 36 11.00 9.02 -27.77
N ASN A 37 11.48 8.63 -26.59
CA ASN A 37 10.65 8.41 -25.39
C ASN A 37 10.59 9.65 -24.45
N MET A 38 11.18 10.77 -24.82
CA MET A 38 11.17 12.02 -24.05
C MET A 38 9.80 12.74 -24.02
N PRO A 39 8.93 12.69 -25.06
CA PRO A 39 7.61 13.30 -25.01
C PRO A 39 6.74 12.77 -23.87
N GLY A 40 6.07 13.68 -23.14
CA GLY A 40 5.26 13.34 -21.98
C GLY A 40 6.01 13.35 -20.65
N HIS A 41 7.33 13.24 -20.65
CA HIS A 41 8.14 13.53 -19.48
C HIS A 41 8.25 15.05 -19.26
N TRP A 42 8.07 15.49 -18.01
CA TRP A 42 8.06 16.90 -17.68
C TRP A 42 8.54 17.17 -16.26
N SER A 43 8.93 18.40 -16.00
CA SER A 43 9.21 18.95 -14.67
C SER A 43 8.53 20.31 -14.48
N PRO A 44 8.39 20.80 -13.24
CA PRO A 44 7.89 22.15 -12.98
C PRO A 44 8.68 23.23 -13.72
N SER A 45 8.00 24.29 -14.13
CA SER A 45 8.70 25.43 -14.71
C SER A 45 9.66 26.05 -13.69
N PRO A 46 10.83 26.57 -14.11
CA PRO A 46 11.76 27.24 -13.20
C PRO A 46 11.13 28.40 -12.41
N LYS A 47 10.16 29.10 -12.99
CA LYS A 47 9.44 30.21 -12.35
C LYS A 47 8.55 29.71 -11.21
N ASP A 48 7.80 28.65 -11.45
CA ASP A 48 6.89 28.09 -10.45
C ASP A 48 7.70 27.43 -9.34
N PHE A 49 8.80 26.79 -9.67
CA PHE A 49 9.74 26.23 -8.71
C PHE A 49 10.33 27.30 -7.79
N GLN A 50 10.77 28.45 -8.32
CA GLN A 50 11.25 29.56 -7.49
C GLN A 50 10.15 30.12 -6.58
N SER A 51 8.91 30.18 -7.06
CA SER A 51 7.76 30.60 -6.25
C SER A 51 7.48 29.61 -5.12
N TYR A 52 7.62 28.32 -5.38
CA TYR A 52 7.51 27.26 -4.38
C TYR A 52 8.61 27.36 -3.31
N LEU A 53 9.87 27.56 -3.72
CA LEU A 53 10.98 27.75 -2.77
C LEU A 53 10.73 28.94 -1.83
N LYS A 54 10.21 30.07 -2.35
CA LYS A 54 9.86 31.23 -1.52
C LYS A 54 8.78 30.88 -0.49
N ARG A 55 7.80 30.03 -0.83
CA ARG A 55 6.79 29.55 0.14
C ARG A 55 7.43 28.63 1.19
N LEU A 56 8.34 27.74 0.79
CA LEU A 56 9.09 26.91 1.74
C LEU A 56 9.88 27.73 2.74
N ASP A 57 10.41 28.88 2.33
CA ASP A 57 11.11 29.81 3.22
C ASP A 57 10.21 30.34 4.33
N THR A 58 8.93 30.55 4.06
CA THR A 58 7.97 30.95 5.11
C THR A 58 7.73 29.85 6.15
N LEU A 59 8.05 28.61 5.83
CA LEU A 59 7.90 27.44 6.70
C LEU A 59 9.18 27.15 7.54
N LYS A 60 10.24 27.94 7.39
CA LYS A 60 11.52 27.73 8.11
C LYS A 60 11.37 27.75 9.63
N ASN A 61 10.37 28.43 10.15
CA ASN A 61 10.09 28.54 11.58
C ASN A 61 9.27 27.36 12.14
N LEU A 62 8.84 26.43 11.29
CA LEU A 62 8.13 25.22 11.70
C LEU A 62 9.10 24.12 12.10
N SER A 63 8.65 23.22 12.98
CA SER A 63 9.45 22.06 13.33
C SER A 63 9.80 21.24 12.09
N PRO A 64 10.97 20.56 12.04
CA PRO A 64 11.34 19.71 10.91
C PRO A 64 10.29 18.65 10.58
N LEU A 65 9.62 18.12 11.62
CA LEU A 65 8.54 17.14 11.45
C LEU A 65 7.31 17.77 10.79
N THR A 66 6.86 18.93 11.25
CA THR A 66 5.71 19.65 10.66
C THR A 66 5.99 20.05 9.22
N ARG A 67 7.20 20.55 8.95
CA ARG A 67 7.65 20.89 7.58
C ARG A 67 7.64 19.65 6.69
N LYS A 68 8.15 18.50 7.17
CA LYS A 68 8.13 17.23 6.44
C LYS A 68 6.70 16.79 6.11
N ILE A 69 5.78 16.84 7.07
CA ILE A 69 4.37 16.48 6.88
C ILE A 69 3.73 17.34 5.79
N LEU A 70 3.86 18.66 5.89
CA LEU A 70 3.29 19.61 4.92
C LEU A 70 3.83 19.42 3.49
N LEU A 71 5.09 19.01 3.36
CA LEU A 71 5.73 18.76 2.08
C LEU A 71 5.43 17.36 1.52
N THR A 72 5.12 16.38 2.39
CA THR A 72 4.83 14.99 1.98
C THR A 72 3.37 14.83 1.54
N TYR A 73 2.45 15.62 2.11
CA TYR A 73 1.01 15.55 1.82
C TYR A 73 0.46 16.86 1.24
N PRO A 74 0.96 17.31 0.07
CA PRO A 74 0.52 18.57 -0.51
C PRO A 74 -0.97 18.56 -0.90
N ALA A 75 -1.55 17.40 -1.20
CA ALA A 75 -2.98 17.28 -1.51
C ALA A 75 -3.90 17.59 -0.32
N GLU A 76 -3.43 17.36 0.92
CA GLU A 76 -4.14 17.71 2.15
C GLU A 76 -4.01 19.20 2.50
N HIS A 77 -3.04 19.87 1.87
CA HIS A 77 -2.74 21.29 2.08
C HIS A 77 -2.65 22.05 0.75
N PRO A 78 -3.76 22.21 0.02
CA PRO A 78 -3.77 22.78 -1.34
C PRO A 78 -3.18 24.19 -1.42
N GLY A 79 -3.15 24.93 -0.32
CA GLY A 79 -2.49 26.24 -0.25
C GLY A 79 -0.96 26.20 -0.30
N LEU A 80 -0.36 25.03 -0.09
CA LEU A 80 1.10 24.80 -0.12
C LEU A 80 1.57 24.11 -1.40
N CYS A 81 0.67 23.42 -2.12
CA CYS A 81 0.99 22.81 -3.40
C CYS A 81 0.67 23.81 -4.52
N PRO A 82 1.66 24.42 -5.18
CA PRO A 82 1.41 25.25 -6.34
C PRO A 82 0.97 24.36 -7.52
N ASP A 83 0.04 24.86 -8.32
CA ASP A 83 -0.20 24.32 -9.65
C ASP A 83 1.06 24.60 -10.48
N PHE A 84 1.90 23.59 -10.64
CA PHE A 84 3.09 23.71 -11.47
C PHE A 84 2.70 23.70 -12.94
N THR A 85 3.21 24.68 -13.68
CA THR A 85 3.15 24.64 -15.14
C THR A 85 4.14 23.60 -15.63
N PRO A 86 3.70 22.50 -16.28
CA PRO A 86 4.59 21.48 -16.77
C PRO A 86 5.44 21.99 -17.94
N VAL A 87 6.74 21.79 -17.86
CA VAL A 87 7.66 21.99 -18.98
C VAL A 87 8.16 20.63 -19.43
N GLU A 88 7.79 20.23 -20.63
CA GLU A 88 8.20 18.94 -21.17
C GLU A 88 9.73 18.90 -21.41
N ASP A 89 10.31 17.75 -21.11
CA ASP A 89 11.75 17.54 -21.25
C ASP A 89 12.25 17.77 -22.69
N ILE A 90 11.46 17.34 -23.64
CA ILE A 90 11.78 17.53 -25.06
C ILE A 90 11.94 18.99 -25.47
N LYS A 91 11.35 19.92 -24.70
CA LYS A 91 11.42 21.38 -24.92
C LYS A 91 12.51 22.09 -24.12
N GLN A 92 13.17 21.40 -23.16
CA GLN A 92 14.11 22.07 -22.26
C GLN A 92 15.49 21.41 -22.14
N ILE A 93 15.61 20.09 -22.32
CA ILE A 93 16.86 19.35 -22.11
C ILE A 93 17.92 19.77 -23.12
N LYS A 94 19.13 20.04 -22.62
CA LYS A 94 20.26 20.53 -23.42
C LYS A 94 21.18 19.41 -23.85
N ALA A 95 21.83 19.59 -24.99
CA ALA A 95 22.75 18.63 -25.59
C ALA A 95 23.84 18.16 -24.61
N ASN A 96 24.50 19.12 -23.95
CA ASN A 96 25.57 18.81 -23.02
C ASN A 96 25.15 17.90 -21.87
N PHE A 97 23.91 18.06 -21.37
CA PHE A 97 23.38 17.19 -20.33
C PHE A 97 23.24 15.75 -20.84
N LEU A 98 22.54 15.54 -21.98
CA LEU A 98 22.32 14.21 -22.52
C LEU A 98 23.63 13.51 -22.92
N ILE A 99 24.55 14.22 -23.53
CA ILE A 99 25.84 13.66 -23.92
C ILE A 99 26.62 13.16 -22.70
N ARG A 100 26.73 13.98 -21.66
CA ARG A 100 27.40 13.59 -20.41
C ARG A 100 26.72 12.42 -19.75
N HIS A 101 25.38 12.48 -19.63
CA HIS A 101 24.57 11.44 -19.03
C HIS A 101 24.75 10.09 -19.73
N ILE A 102 24.59 10.05 -21.07
CA ILE A 102 24.76 8.82 -21.84
C ILE A 102 26.18 8.25 -21.62
N ARG A 103 27.21 9.08 -21.70
CA ARG A 103 28.61 8.64 -21.48
C ARG A 103 28.83 8.09 -20.07
N ALA A 104 28.25 8.73 -19.04
CA ALA A 104 28.37 8.29 -17.66
C ALA A 104 27.71 6.91 -17.45
N VAL A 105 26.50 6.69 -18.01
CA VAL A 105 25.81 5.40 -17.89
C VAL A 105 26.54 4.30 -18.66
N PHE A 106 27.10 4.58 -19.81
CA PHE A 106 27.94 3.60 -20.53
C PHE A 106 29.25 3.27 -19.80
N ALA A 107 29.82 4.23 -19.05
CA ALA A 107 30.97 3.96 -18.20
C ALA A 107 30.65 2.95 -17.11
N LEU A 108 29.42 2.95 -16.57
CA LEU A 108 28.95 1.89 -15.65
C LEU A 108 28.98 0.51 -16.31
N LYS A 109 28.56 0.38 -17.56
CA LYS A 109 28.58 -0.89 -18.29
C LYS A 109 29.99 -1.48 -18.40
N THR A 110 31.00 -0.63 -18.45
CA THR A 110 32.41 -1.07 -18.52
C THR A 110 32.98 -1.37 -17.13
N SER A 111 32.53 -0.65 -16.11
CA SER A 111 33.08 -0.77 -14.75
C SER A 111 32.34 -1.78 -13.85
N CYS A 112 31.13 -2.19 -14.22
CA CYS A 112 30.32 -3.13 -13.44
C CYS A 112 30.29 -4.50 -14.11
N PRO A 113 30.98 -5.54 -13.57
CA PRO A 113 31.07 -6.88 -14.18
C PRO A 113 29.71 -7.52 -14.45
N TRP A 114 28.74 -7.29 -13.57
CA TRP A 114 27.38 -7.83 -13.68
C TRP A 114 26.56 -7.25 -14.85
N LEU A 115 27.02 -6.18 -15.50
CA LEU A 115 26.37 -5.62 -16.69
C LEU A 115 26.87 -6.26 -18.02
N ALA A 116 27.82 -7.16 -17.96
CA ALA A 116 28.41 -7.77 -19.17
C ALA A 116 27.39 -8.54 -20.04
N HIS A 117 26.36 -9.11 -19.41
CA HIS A 117 25.36 -9.95 -20.08
C HIS A 117 24.01 -9.28 -20.29
N ILE A 118 23.90 -7.98 -19.97
CA ILE A 118 22.64 -7.24 -20.13
C ILE A 118 22.44 -6.89 -21.61
N ASP A 119 21.26 -7.24 -22.13
CA ASP A 119 20.85 -6.81 -23.47
C ASP A 119 20.67 -5.29 -23.55
N PHE A 120 20.70 -4.78 -24.77
CA PHE A 120 20.65 -3.34 -24.98
C PHE A 120 19.30 -2.71 -24.63
N GLU A 121 18.19 -3.44 -24.81
CA GLU A 121 16.83 -2.95 -24.49
C GLU A 121 16.67 -2.79 -22.98
N THR A 122 17.09 -3.79 -22.22
CA THR A 122 17.13 -3.74 -20.75
C THR A 122 18.02 -2.59 -20.25
N PHE A 123 19.19 -2.41 -20.85
CA PHE A 123 20.07 -1.31 -20.53
C PHE A 123 19.39 0.04 -20.78
N CYS A 124 18.73 0.22 -21.93
CA CYS A 124 18.05 1.45 -22.29
C CYS A 124 16.85 1.76 -21.39
N GLU A 125 16.06 0.73 -20.99
CA GLU A 125 14.85 0.95 -20.20
C GLU A 125 15.14 1.14 -18.71
N TYR A 126 16.11 0.41 -18.13
CA TYR A 126 16.25 0.31 -16.69
C TYR A 126 17.50 0.98 -16.11
N LEU A 127 18.49 1.35 -16.94
CA LEU A 127 19.70 2.03 -16.50
C LEU A 127 19.89 3.41 -17.13
N LEU A 128 19.59 3.53 -18.42
CA LEU A 128 19.83 4.74 -19.20
C LEU A 128 18.92 5.94 -18.84
N PRO A 129 17.67 5.78 -18.35
CA PRO A 129 16.80 6.92 -18.10
C PRO A 129 17.41 7.92 -17.12
N TYR A 130 17.36 9.21 -17.48
CA TYR A 130 17.90 10.31 -16.69
C TYR A 130 16.94 10.81 -15.60
N ARG A 131 15.75 10.23 -15.52
CA ARG A 131 14.72 10.55 -14.52
C ARG A 131 13.97 9.32 -14.04
N ILE A 132 13.25 9.47 -12.95
CA ILE A 132 12.40 8.46 -12.34
C ILE A 132 10.96 8.96 -12.23
N GLY A 133 10.76 10.24 -11.96
CA GLY A 133 9.47 10.87 -11.79
C GLY A 133 9.42 12.26 -12.40
N ARG A 134 8.93 13.23 -11.62
CA ARG A 134 8.77 14.64 -12.03
C ARG A 134 9.87 15.56 -11.48
N GLU A 135 10.96 14.98 -11.02
CA GLU A 135 12.15 15.74 -10.58
C GLU A 135 12.74 16.55 -11.73
N MET A 136 13.47 17.62 -11.36
CA MET A 136 14.26 18.38 -12.31
C MET A 136 15.34 17.48 -12.93
N PRO A 137 15.53 17.51 -14.27
CA PRO A 137 16.59 16.73 -14.91
C PRO A 137 17.97 17.14 -14.38
N GLU A 138 18.64 16.24 -13.70
CA GLU A 138 19.98 16.41 -13.14
C GLU A 138 20.76 15.11 -13.23
N GLU A 139 22.07 15.16 -13.01
CA GLU A 139 22.87 13.95 -12.89
C GLU A 139 22.47 13.24 -11.60
N LEU A 140 21.80 12.10 -11.72
CA LEU A 140 21.29 11.31 -10.57
C LEU A 140 22.38 10.96 -9.57
N SER A 141 23.63 10.82 -10.03
CA SER A 141 24.80 10.54 -9.20
C SER A 141 25.16 11.63 -8.18
N THR A 142 24.70 12.87 -8.39
CA THR A 142 25.00 13.99 -7.49
C THR A 142 23.99 14.17 -6.37
N LEU A 143 22.83 13.51 -6.46
CA LEU A 143 21.68 13.80 -5.61
C LEU A 143 21.68 13.08 -4.26
N LEU A 144 22.26 11.88 -4.14
CA LEU A 144 21.98 11.00 -3.00
C LEU A 144 23.16 10.16 -2.48
N LEU A 145 24.40 10.42 -2.94
CA LEU A 145 25.48 9.45 -2.76
C LEU A 145 26.65 10.03 -1.96
N ASP A 146 26.85 9.48 -0.77
CA ASP A 146 28.01 9.80 0.06
C ASP A 146 29.24 8.93 -0.31
N SER A 147 30.38 9.26 0.29
CA SER A 147 31.64 8.52 0.10
C SER A 147 31.52 7.05 0.52
N THR A 148 30.67 6.73 1.49
CA THR A 148 30.47 5.37 2.01
C THR A 148 29.75 4.51 1.00
N PHE A 149 28.77 5.06 0.30
CA PHE A 149 28.10 4.38 -0.82
C PHE A 149 29.08 4.00 -1.92
N TRP A 150 29.91 4.98 -2.37
CA TRP A 150 30.90 4.72 -3.41
C TRP A 150 31.95 3.68 -2.99
N GLN A 151 32.42 3.72 -1.75
CA GLN A 151 33.33 2.70 -1.22
C GLN A 151 32.68 1.31 -1.23
N SER A 152 31.39 1.20 -0.90
CA SER A 152 30.67 -0.07 -0.93
C SER A 152 30.51 -0.64 -2.33
N ILE A 153 30.28 0.22 -3.32
CA ILE A 153 30.24 -0.19 -4.74
C ILE A 153 31.61 -0.64 -5.23
N GLU A 154 32.68 0.10 -4.92
CA GLU A 154 34.02 -0.29 -5.30
C GLU A 154 34.43 -1.61 -4.61
N TYR A 155 34.08 -1.82 -3.36
CA TYR A 155 34.27 -3.08 -2.69
C TYR A 155 33.51 -4.21 -3.39
N ALA A 156 32.24 -4.01 -3.74
CA ALA A 156 31.44 -5.00 -4.47
C ALA A 156 32.08 -5.36 -5.83
N LYS A 157 32.59 -4.37 -6.57
CA LYS A 157 33.29 -4.58 -7.86
C LYS A 157 34.56 -5.43 -7.72
N CYS A 158 35.29 -5.27 -6.62
CA CYS A 158 36.56 -5.99 -6.41
C CYS A 158 36.38 -7.46 -6.01
N TYR A 159 35.29 -7.80 -5.34
CA TYR A 159 35.14 -9.12 -4.72
C TYR A 159 34.09 -10.02 -5.36
N TYR A 160 33.27 -9.51 -6.25
CA TYR A 160 32.13 -10.24 -6.79
C TYR A 160 32.03 -10.18 -8.31
N ASP A 161 32.53 -11.20 -8.96
CA ASP A 161 32.32 -11.43 -10.40
C ASP A 161 30.88 -11.87 -10.69
N ASP A 162 30.15 -12.34 -9.69
CA ASP A 162 28.76 -12.80 -9.78
C ASP A 162 27.82 -11.71 -9.23
N CYS A 163 26.92 -11.26 -10.07
CA CYS A 163 25.83 -10.30 -9.77
C CYS A 163 25.09 -10.62 -8.45
N ARG A 164 24.94 -11.87 -8.08
CA ARG A 164 24.19 -12.31 -6.90
C ARG A 164 24.76 -11.81 -5.58
N HIS A 165 26.06 -11.98 -5.37
CA HIS A 165 26.70 -11.59 -4.12
C HIS A 165 26.88 -10.08 -4.00
N SER A 166 27.17 -9.43 -5.12
CA SER A 166 27.29 -7.96 -5.19
C SER A 166 25.98 -7.29 -4.86
N ILE A 167 24.89 -7.78 -5.44
CA ILE A 167 23.55 -7.25 -5.21
C ILE A 167 23.08 -7.55 -3.78
N GLN A 168 23.38 -8.73 -3.25
CA GLN A 168 23.02 -9.07 -1.88
C GLN A 168 23.79 -8.21 -0.85
N ALA A 169 25.07 -8.00 -1.07
CA ALA A 169 25.90 -7.11 -0.23
C ALA A 169 25.42 -5.65 -0.32
N LEU A 170 25.11 -5.19 -1.54
CA LEU A 170 24.56 -3.85 -1.76
C LEU A 170 23.19 -3.68 -1.12
N ASN A 171 22.30 -4.67 -1.24
CA ASN A 171 21.00 -4.65 -0.58
C ASN A 171 21.10 -4.63 0.95
N GLN A 172 22.03 -5.38 1.53
CA GLN A 172 22.29 -5.32 2.97
C GLN A 172 22.82 -3.95 3.41
N TYR A 173 23.64 -3.31 2.57
CA TYR A 173 24.08 -1.94 2.80
C TYR A 173 22.92 -0.95 2.68
N LEU A 174 22.14 -1.01 1.61
CA LEU A 174 21.00 -0.13 1.35
C LEU A 174 19.91 -0.26 2.42
N ALA A 175 19.64 -1.48 2.89
CA ALA A 175 18.69 -1.74 3.98
C ALA A 175 19.12 -1.15 5.34
N LYS A 176 20.42 -0.93 5.54
CA LYS A 176 20.96 -0.27 6.75
C LYS A 176 20.97 1.25 6.66
N GLN A 177 20.83 1.82 5.46
CA GLN A 177 20.80 3.27 5.28
C GLN A 177 19.40 3.82 5.54
N ASN A 178 19.27 4.60 6.59
CA ASN A 178 18.06 5.36 6.86
C ASN A 178 18.13 6.66 6.06
N PHE A 179 17.37 6.77 4.96
CA PHE A 179 17.31 8.00 4.13
C PHE A 179 16.91 9.27 4.89
N SER A 180 16.34 9.12 6.09
CA SER A 180 16.08 10.24 7.00
C SER A 180 17.36 10.90 7.52
N SER A 181 18.54 10.32 7.27
CA SER A 181 19.83 10.83 7.77
C SER A 181 20.59 11.73 6.80
N PHE A 182 20.10 11.92 5.57
CA PHE A 182 20.67 12.88 4.63
C PHE A 182 19.87 14.18 4.66
N PRO A 183 20.27 15.19 5.47
CA PRO A 183 19.62 16.48 5.40
C PRO A 183 19.91 17.07 4.01
N PRO A 184 18.86 17.49 3.25
CA PRO A 184 19.08 18.17 1.98
C PRO A 184 19.93 19.42 2.21
N GLN A 185 20.98 19.60 1.41
CA GLN A 185 21.89 20.72 1.56
C GLN A 185 21.28 22.04 1.06
N ASN A 186 20.28 21.92 0.19
CA ASN A 186 19.54 23.06 -0.35
C ASN A 186 18.08 22.67 -0.66
N ASP A 187 17.26 23.70 -0.91
CA ASP A 187 15.84 23.52 -1.15
C ASP A 187 15.51 22.77 -2.45
N LYS A 188 16.41 22.78 -3.45
CA LYS A 188 16.26 22.02 -4.69
C LYS A 188 16.46 20.52 -4.44
N GLU A 189 17.45 20.14 -3.65
CA GLU A 189 17.64 18.75 -3.21
C GLU A 189 16.46 18.28 -2.38
N LEU A 190 15.96 19.12 -1.48
CA LEU A 190 14.74 18.81 -0.71
C LEU A 190 13.55 18.56 -1.63
N TYR A 191 13.33 19.42 -2.63
CA TYR A 191 12.25 19.23 -3.61
C TYR A 191 12.43 17.92 -4.38
N ASN A 192 13.61 17.65 -4.92
CA ASN A 192 13.89 16.42 -5.66
C ASN A 192 13.68 15.18 -4.79
N LEU A 193 14.12 15.21 -3.52
CA LEU A 193 13.87 14.14 -2.55
C LEU A 193 12.38 13.93 -2.27
N LEU A 194 11.60 14.99 -2.13
CA LEU A 194 10.17 14.93 -1.88
C LEU A 194 9.40 14.41 -3.10
N MET A 195 9.80 14.81 -4.31
CA MET A 195 9.21 14.32 -5.55
C MET A 195 9.57 12.85 -5.84
N LEU A 196 10.67 12.40 -5.28
CA LEU A 196 11.14 11.04 -5.50
C LEU A 196 10.41 10.01 -4.64
N ASP A 197 10.08 10.27 -3.37
CA ASP A 197 9.26 9.30 -2.60
C ASP A 197 8.93 9.66 -1.15
N PRO A 198 7.68 9.58 -0.69
CA PRO A 198 7.35 9.40 0.71
C PRO A 198 7.74 8.00 1.26
N ASN A 199 7.96 6.98 0.41
CA ASN A 199 8.16 5.57 0.83
C ASN A 199 9.56 5.00 0.54
N ASN A 200 10.56 5.83 0.24
CA ASN A 200 11.96 5.45 -0.07
C ASN A 200 12.18 4.59 -1.35
N THR A 201 11.14 4.15 -2.05
CA THR A 201 11.27 3.26 -3.21
C THR A 201 12.02 3.92 -4.37
N LYS A 202 11.70 5.18 -4.67
CA LYS A 202 12.37 5.91 -5.76
C LYS A 202 13.81 6.28 -5.42
N ALA A 203 14.10 6.62 -4.17
CA ALA A 203 15.46 6.85 -3.72
C ALA A 203 16.33 5.59 -3.86
N SER A 204 15.79 4.44 -3.44
CA SER A 204 16.44 3.16 -3.66
C SER A 204 16.65 2.86 -5.14
N LEU A 205 15.68 3.20 -6.00
CA LEU A 205 15.81 3.02 -7.46
C LEU A 205 16.99 3.80 -8.05
N ILE A 206 17.21 5.05 -7.60
CA ILE A 206 18.37 5.83 -8.01
C ILE A 206 19.67 5.12 -7.63
N GLN A 207 19.77 4.66 -6.39
CA GLN A 207 20.96 3.96 -5.90
C GLN A 207 21.24 2.69 -6.70
N TYR A 208 20.22 1.89 -7.00
CA TYR A 208 20.36 0.70 -7.85
C TYR A 208 20.90 1.08 -9.23
N ARG A 209 20.31 2.08 -9.89
CA ARG A 209 20.76 2.52 -11.22
C ARG A 209 22.19 3.02 -11.22
N VAL A 210 22.58 3.83 -10.24
CA VAL A 210 23.95 4.34 -10.11
C VAL A 210 24.94 3.20 -9.78
N ALA A 211 24.50 2.19 -9.05
CA ALA A 211 25.28 0.97 -8.83
C ALA A 211 25.37 0.07 -10.08
N GLY A 212 24.76 0.43 -11.19
CA GLY A 212 24.70 -0.40 -12.39
C GLY A 212 23.74 -1.58 -12.27
N ILE A 213 22.73 -1.50 -11.39
CA ILE A 213 21.70 -2.54 -11.25
C ILE A 213 20.46 -2.09 -12.01
N PRO A 214 20.05 -2.80 -13.07
CA PRO A 214 18.81 -2.51 -13.78
C PRO A 214 17.61 -2.66 -12.85
N ALA A 215 16.87 -1.58 -12.66
CA ALA A 215 15.73 -1.57 -11.77
C ALA A 215 14.63 -0.62 -12.25
N ALA A 216 13.40 -0.95 -11.85
CA ALA A 216 12.19 -0.16 -12.09
C ALA A 216 11.31 -0.16 -10.85
N THR A 217 10.31 0.70 -10.82
CA THR A 217 9.25 0.68 -9.81
C THR A 217 8.04 -0.06 -10.37
N ASP A 218 7.61 -1.09 -9.67
CA ASP A 218 6.35 -1.77 -9.90
C ASP A 218 5.34 -1.35 -8.83
N PHE A 219 4.05 -1.36 -9.18
CA PHE A 219 3.01 -0.97 -8.24
C PHE A 219 1.68 -1.68 -8.54
N SER A 220 0.89 -1.92 -7.49
CA SER A 220 -0.49 -2.33 -7.66
C SER A 220 -1.32 -1.13 -8.13
N ALA A 221 -2.13 -1.32 -9.17
CA ALA A 221 -2.95 -0.23 -9.71
C ALA A 221 -3.87 0.35 -8.62
N ILE A 222 -4.39 -0.49 -7.75
CA ILE A 222 -5.19 -0.12 -6.59
C ILE A 222 -5.02 -1.20 -5.53
N GLN A 223 -4.91 -0.77 -4.28
CA GLN A 223 -4.87 -1.66 -3.13
C GLN A 223 -5.99 -1.30 -2.17
N ARG A 224 -6.60 -2.34 -1.58
CA ARG A 224 -7.48 -2.18 -0.45
C ARG A 224 -6.77 -1.46 0.68
N ARG A 225 -7.52 -0.62 1.36
CA ARG A 225 -7.16 0.23 2.49
C ARG A 225 -6.37 1.48 2.14
N GLN A 226 -7.05 2.61 2.28
CA GLN A 226 -6.47 3.93 2.49
C GLN A 226 -5.58 4.45 1.36
N ASP A 227 -6.16 4.69 0.17
CA ASP A 227 -5.53 5.52 -0.89
C ASP A 227 -4.05 5.22 -1.22
N LYS A 228 -3.54 4.05 -0.82
CA LYS A 228 -2.13 3.73 -0.98
C LYS A 228 -1.94 2.68 -2.06
N VAL A 229 -1.54 3.17 -3.21
CA VAL A 229 -0.86 2.35 -4.20
C VAL A 229 0.39 1.78 -3.55
N THR A 230 0.56 0.46 -3.56
CA THR A 230 1.79 -0.16 -3.06
C THR A 230 2.82 -0.16 -4.16
N TYR A 231 3.93 0.52 -3.89
CA TYR A 231 5.09 0.55 -4.76
C TYR A 231 6.17 -0.39 -4.25
N TRP A 232 6.90 -1.03 -5.17
CA TRP A 232 8.08 -1.82 -4.84
C TRP A 232 9.11 -1.78 -5.97
N LEU A 233 10.35 -2.14 -5.64
CA LEU A 233 11.40 -2.24 -6.63
C LEU A 233 11.34 -3.58 -7.35
N TYR A 234 11.36 -3.52 -8.67
CA TYR A 234 11.65 -4.62 -9.55
C TYR A 234 13.12 -4.57 -9.94
N THR A 235 13.80 -5.70 -9.88
CA THR A 235 15.08 -5.91 -10.53
C THR A 235 14.97 -7.09 -11.49
N GLN A 236 15.87 -7.16 -12.46
CA GLN A 236 15.86 -8.24 -13.44
C GLN A 236 16.16 -9.62 -12.81
N ASP A 237 16.83 -9.66 -11.66
CA ASP A 237 17.02 -10.89 -10.90
C ASP A 237 15.86 -11.07 -9.88
N PRO A 238 14.95 -12.04 -10.09
CA PRO A 238 13.79 -12.25 -9.21
C PRO A 238 14.17 -12.62 -7.77
N ARG A 239 15.42 -13.03 -7.51
CA ARG A 239 15.92 -13.34 -6.18
C ARG A 239 16.21 -12.09 -5.34
N ILE A 240 16.26 -10.94 -5.98
CA ILE A 240 16.52 -9.64 -5.34
C ILE A 240 15.23 -8.87 -5.11
N ASN A 241 14.18 -9.26 -5.79
CA ASN A 241 12.88 -8.64 -5.59
C ASN A 241 12.45 -8.84 -4.14
N HIS A 242 12.47 -7.77 -3.35
CA HIS A 242 12.14 -7.75 -1.93
C HIS A 242 10.67 -8.08 -1.62
N ILE A 243 9.92 -8.44 -2.64
CA ILE A 243 8.53 -8.83 -2.47
C ILE A 243 8.43 -10.34 -2.45
N ASN A 244 7.99 -10.83 -1.31
CA ASN A 244 7.49 -12.18 -1.20
C ASN A 244 6.25 -12.30 -2.09
N THR A 245 6.38 -12.96 -3.25
CA THR A 245 5.28 -13.18 -4.20
C THR A 245 4.09 -13.88 -3.56
N SER A 246 4.30 -14.68 -2.51
CA SER A 246 3.22 -15.28 -1.72
C SER A 246 2.42 -14.24 -0.93
N SER A 247 3.03 -13.14 -0.49
CA SER A 247 2.32 -12.04 0.15
C SER A 247 1.46 -11.25 -0.84
N ILE A 248 1.94 -11.05 -2.07
CA ILE A 248 1.18 -10.38 -3.13
C ILE A 248 -0.02 -11.22 -3.57
N ALA A 249 0.14 -12.53 -3.74
CA ALA A 249 -0.93 -13.42 -4.15
C ALA A 249 -2.14 -13.38 -3.20
N ASN A 250 -1.92 -13.07 -1.92
CA ASN A 250 -2.98 -12.93 -0.92
C ASN A 250 -3.68 -11.55 -0.95
N LEU A 251 -3.12 -10.54 -1.64
CA LEU A 251 -3.66 -9.18 -1.65
C LEU A 251 -4.83 -8.97 -2.62
N ARG A 252 -5.20 -9.96 -3.43
CA ARG A 252 -6.30 -9.89 -4.43
C ARG A 252 -6.19 -8.65 -5.33
N ILE A 253 -5.02 -8.48 -5.91
CA ILE A 253 -4.69 -7.37 -6.80
C ILE A 253 -5.25 -7.64 -8.19
N GLY A 254 -5.95 -6.67 -8.75
CA GLY A 254 -6.51 -6.78 -10.10
C GLY A 254 -5.46 -6.60 -11.20
N LYS A 255 -4.56 -5.63 -11.03
CA LYS A 255 -3.52 -5.27 -11.99
C LYS A 255 -2.26 -4.79 -11.29
N ILE A 256 -1.11 -5.12 -11.89
CA ILE A 256 0.20 -4.62 -11.50
C ILE A 256 0.84 -3.95 -12.71
N TYR A 257 1.33 -2.73 -12.49
CA TYR A 257 1.98 -1.93 -13.52
C TYR A 257 3.42 -1.63 -13.14
N ARG A 258 4.28 -1.50 -14.15
CA ARG A 258 5.66 -1.04 -14.05
C ARG A 258 5.77 0.37 -14.58
N GLN A 259 6.43 1.23 -13.85
CA GLN A 259 6.84 2.53 -14.37
C GLN A 259 7.98 2.35 -15.37
N THR A 260 7.77 2.82 -16.60
CA THR A 260 8.73 2.77 -17.70
C THR A 260 9.20 4.17 -18.09
N PHE A 261 10.36 4.26 -18.71
CA PHE A 261 10.76 5.48 -19.39
C PHE A 261 10.20 5.53 -20.80
N SER A 262 10.11 4.36 -21.44
CA SER A 262 9.49 4.23 -22.75
C SER A 262 7.97 4.40 -22.69
N SER A 263 7.44 5.04 -23.72
CA SER A 263 6.00 5.24 -23.89
C SER A 263 5.30 3.95 -24.27
N ASN A 264 4.19 3.64 -23.61
CA ASN A 264 3.29 2.53 -23.94
C ASN A 264 2.05 3.03 -24.67
N PRO A 265 1.36 2.18 -25.45
CA PRO A 265 0.12 2.56 -26.13
C PRO A 265 -0.95 3.08 -25.17
N LEU A 266 -1.64 4.12 -25.57
CA LEU A 266 -2.77 4.72 -24.87
C LEU A 266 -4.08 4.47 -25.61
N PRO A 267 -5.25 4.63 -24.96
CA PRO A 267 -6.53 4.68 -25.65
C PRO A 267 -6.57 5.81 -26.69
N GLU A 268 -6.77 5.47 -27.95
CA GLU A 268 -6.91 6.43 -29.05
C GLU A 268 -8.39 6.78 -29.23
N THR A 269 -8.86 7.80 -28.55
CA THR A 269 -10.26 8.24 -28.59
C THR A 269 -10.39 9.73 -28.29
N LYS A 270 -11.49 10.33 -28.72
CA LYS A 270 -11.91 11.68 -28.31
C LYS A 270 -12.80 11.66 -27.07
N GLU A 271 -13.27 10.48 -26.67
CA GLU A 271 -14.07 10.31 -25.46
C GLU A 271 -13.22 10.52 -24.19
N TYR A 272 -13.90 10.60 -23.06
CA TYR A 272 -13.21 10.68 -21.77
C TYR A 272 -12.41 9.40 -21.50
N VAL A 273 -11.16 9.58 -21.15
CA VAL A 273 -10.28 8.53 -20.66
C VAL A 273 -9.94 8.83 -19.20
N PRO A 274 -10.10 7.87 -18.27
CA PRO A 274 -9.68 8.04 -16.89
C PRO A 274 -8.20 8.47 -16.79
N PRO A 275 -7.84 9.37 -15.84
CA PRO A 275 -6.49 9.96 -15.76
C PRO A 275 -5.37 8.93 -15.73
N PHE A 276 -5.57 7.79 -15.06
CA PHE A 276 -4.60 6.71 -14.98
C PHE A 276 -4.18 6.20 -16.38
N PHE A 277 -5.12 6.08 -17.32
CA PHE A 277 -4.86 5.60 -18.68
C PHE A 277 -4.43 6.70 -19.66
N LYS A 278 -4.21 7.92 -19.18
CA LYS A 278 -3.57 8.99 -19.95
C LYS A 278 -2.05 9.06 -19.75
N ASP A 279 -1.53 8.32 -18.78
CA ASP A 279 -0.11 8.21 -18.51
C ASP A 279 0.51 7.09 -19.36
N PRO A 280 1.37 7.40 -20.35
CA PRO A 280 1.95 6.40 -21.23
C PRO A 280 3.07 5.58 -20.56
N PHE A 281 3.46 5.91 -19.34
CA PHE A 281 4.62 5.32 -18.69
C PHE A 281 4.27 4.15 -17.76
N ASN A 282 3.09 3.55 -17.93
CA ASN A 282 2.63 2.42 -17.15
C ASN A 282 2.51 1.17 -18.03
N LYS A 283 3.40 0.20 -17.84
CA LYS A 283 3.40 -1.10 -18.52
C LYS A 283 2.75 -2.16 -17.66
N ASP A 284 1.77 -2.89 -18.20
CA ASP A 284 1.15 -4.03 -17.50
C ASP A 284 2.14 -5.18 -17.34
N VAL A 285 2.42 -5.56 -16.09
CA VAL A 285 3.33 -6.65 -15.70
C VAL A 285 2.66 -7.62 -14.74
N THR A 286 1.34 -7.67 -14.73
CA THR A 286 0.54 -8.47 -13.80
C THR A 286 0.92 -9.94 -13.81
N ASP A 287 1.18 -10.50 -14.99
CA ASP A 287 1.55 -11.91 -15.20
C ASP A 287 2.94 -12.30 -14.67
N LEU A 288 3.79 -11.31 -14.34
CA LEU A 288 5.06 -11.59 -13.67
C LEU A 288 4.88 -11.93 -12.18
N TYR A 289 3.76 -11.56 -11.59
CA TYR A 289 3.52 -11.66 -10.14
C TYR A 289 2.34 -12.54 -9.77
N LEU A 290 1.31 -12.58 -10.60
CA LEU A 290 0.04 -13.21 -10.30
C LEU A 290 -0.33 -14.28 -11.33
N HIS A 291 -1.10 -15.26 -10.88
CA HIS A 291 -1.87 -16.08 -11.80
C HIS A 291 -2.96 -15.23 -12.44
N THR A 292 -2.88 -15.04 -13.74
CA THR A 292 -3.78 -14.21 -14.51
C THR A 292 -4.77 -15.03 -15.35
N ALA A 293 -5.81 -14.34 -15.83
CA ALA A 293 -6.70 -14.85 -16.87
C ALA A 293 -7.04 -13.75 -17.87
N ASP A 294 -7.29 -14.17 -19.10
CA ASP A 294 -7.83 -13.34 -20.18
C ASP A 294 -9.33 -13.61 -20.29
N ILE A 295 -10.13 -12.55 -20.36
CA ILE A 295 -11.58 -12.66 -20.43
C ILE A 295 -12.15 -11.77 -21.52
N SER A 296 -13.36 -12.12 -21.97
CA SER A 296 -14.18 -11.24 -22.79
C SER A 296 -15.53 -10.96 -22.11
N ILE A 297 -16.02 -9.72 -22.22
CA ILE A 297 -17.28 -9.28 -21.64
C ILE A 297 -18.15 -8.72 -22.76
N ASP A 298 -19.40 -9.18 -22.81
CA ASP A 298 -20.40 -8.66 -23.73
C ASP A 298 -20.83 -7.24 -23.29
N ILE A 299 -20.85 -6.32 -24.25
CA ILE A 299 -21.25 -4.94 -24.02
C ILE A 299 -22.70 -4.79 -24.46
N PRO A 300 -23.61 -4.33 -23.58
CA PRO A 300 -25.00 -4.08 -23.94
C PRO A 300 -25.12 -3.10 -25.10
N VAL A 301 -26.06 -3.31 -26.00
CA VAL A 301 -26.30 -2.42 -27.15
C VAL A 301 -26.68 -0.98 -26.76
N THR A 302 -27.08 -0.78 -25.51
CA THR A 302 -27.40 0.55 -24.96
C THR A 302 -26.16 1.33 -24.52
N VAL A 303 -24.99 0.70 -24.50
CA VAL A 303 -23.72 1.33 -24.14
C VAL A 303 -23.05 1.83 -25.40
N HIS A 304 -22.99 3.14 -25.55
CA HIS A 304 -22.41 3.80 -26.72
C HIS A 304 -21.10 4.46 -26.31
N THR A 305 -19.99 3.72 -26.44
CA THR A 305 -18.63 4.18 -26.14
C THR A 305 -17.61 3.38 -26.93
N GLU A 306 -16.45 3.95 -27.19
CA GLU A 306 -15.36 3.28 -27.91
C GLU A 306 -14.59 2.30 -27.02
N TYR A 307 -14.55 2.56 -25.70
CA TYR A 307 -13.79 1.79 -24.72
C TYR A 307 -14.64 1.34 -23.53
N ALA A 308 -14.46 0.10 -23.14
CA ALA A 308 -14.95 -0.46 -21.87
C ALA A 308 -13.80 -0.56 -20.87
N TYR A 309 -14.14 -0.47 -19.58
CA TYR A 309 -13.17 -0.54 -18.50
C TYR A 309 -13.58 -1.60 -17.47
N LEU A 310 -12.59 -2.13 -16.74
CA LEU A 310 -12.82 -2.89 -15.53
C LEU A 310 -12.31 -2.08 -14.34
N ALA A 311 -13.16 -1.96 -13.33
CA ALA A 311 -12.82 -1.29 -12.08
C ALA A 311 -12.72 -2.29 -10.93
N VAL A 312 -11.85 -2.04 -9.97
CA VAL A 312 -11.77 -2.70 -8.66
C VAL A 312 -12.18 -1.71 -7.57
N TYR A 313 -12.63 -2.22 -6.44
CA TYR A 313 -13.10 -1.39 -5.33
C TYR A 313 -11.98 -1.18 -4.30
N ASP A 314 -11.74 0.08 -3.94
CA ASP A 314 -10.69 0.50 -3.00
C ASP A 314 -11.19 0.70 -1.55
N ASP A 315 -12.34 0.13 -1.22
CA ASP A 315 -13.14 0.29 0.01
C ASP A 315 -13.94 1.61 0.08
N VAL A 316 -13.74 2.53 -0.86
CA VAL A 316 -14.48 3.80 -0.95
C VAL A 316 -15.22 3.92 -2.28
N THR A 317 -14.54 3.65 -3.38
CA THR A 317 -15.06 3.83 -4.73
C THR A 317 -14.49 2.80 -5.70
N TRP A 318 -15.15 2.68 -6.86
CA TRP A 318 -14.68 1.85 -7.96
C TRP A 318 -13.64 2.61 -8.78
N GLN A 319 -12.46 2.01 -8.92
CA GLN A 319 -11.32 2.57 -9.64
C GLN A 319 -11.01 1.74 -10.88
N PRO A 320 -10.89 2.35 -12.07
CA PRO A 320 -10.58 1.62 -13.27
C PRO A 320 -9.13 1.13 -13.27
N VAL A 321 -8.94 -0.17 -13.55
CA VAL A 321 -7.62 -0.82 -13.54
C VAL A 321 -7.24 -1.43 -14.88
N ALA A 322 -8.19 -1.63 -15.78
CA ALA A 322 -7.96 -2.15 -17.13
C ALA A 322 -8.93 -1.51 -18.12
N TYR A 323 -8.52 -1.43 -19.38
CA TYR A 323 -9.38 -0.95 -20.48
C TYR A 323 -9.29 -1.87 -21.69
N SER A 324 -10.30 -1.81 -22.52
CA SER A 324 -10.35 -2.51 -23.82
C SER A 324 -11.10 -1.69 -24.85
N PRO A 325 -10.63 -1.58 -26.09
CA PRO A 325 -11.47 -1.11 -27.17
C PRO A 325 -12.63 -2.09 -27.37
N ILE A 326 -13.82 -1.56 -27.69
CA ILE A 326 -15.00 -2.39 -27.97
C ILE A 326 -14.94 -2.87 -29.41
N GLN A 327 -14.90 -4.19 -29.58
CA GLN A 327 -14.85 -4.84 -30.88
C GLN A 327 -16.02 -5.84 -31.02
N LYS A 328 -16.88 -5.63 -31.99
CA LYS A 328 -18.05 -6.50 -32.28
C LYS A 328 -18.93 -6.72 -31.02
N GLY A 329 -19.16 -5.65 -30.24
CA GLY A 329 -19.97 -5.70 -29.02
C GLY A 329 -19.30 -6.40 -27.84
N LYS A 330 -17.97 -6.55 -27.81
CA LYS A 330 -17.21 -7.17 -26.72
C LYS A 330 -16.02 -6.32 -26.33
N GLY A 331 -15.70 -6.32 -25.04
CA GLY A 331 -14.42 -5.88 -24.49
C GLY A 331 -13.53 -7.08 -24.17
N TYR A 332 -12.25 -7.02 -24.54
CA TYR A 332 -11.25 -8.06 -24.29
C TYR A 332 -10.22 -7.58 -23.29
N PHE A 333 -10.13 -8.23 -22.14
CA PHE A 333 -9.25 -7.84 -21.05
C PHE A 333 -8.25 -8.95 -20.76
N ASN A 334 -6.98 -8.62 -20.87
CA ASN A 334 -5.89 -9.58 -20.74
C ASN A 334 -5.21 -9.44 -19.37
N LYS A 335 -4.53 -10.50 -18.92
CA LYS A 335 -3.68 -10.51 -17.71
C LYS A 335 -4.38 -9.99 -16.46
N LEU A 336 -5.65 -10.30 -16.25
CA LEU A 336 -6.36 -9.92 -15.04
C LEU A 336 -5.96 -10.82 -13.87
N GLY A 337 -5.68 -10.24 -12.72
CA GLY A 337 -5.40 -10.99 -11.48
C GLY A 337 -6.62 -11.82 -11.07
N ARG A 338 -6.38 -13.10 -10.75
CA ARG A 338 -7.44 -14.01 -10.29
C ARG A 338 -7.79 -13.72 -8.82
N ASN A 339 -8.92 -14.22 -8.38
CA ASN A 339 -9.45 -14.07 -7.03
C ASN A 339 -9.73 -12.60 -6.64
N CYS A 340 -10.06 -11.77 -7.64
CA CYS A 340 -10.35 -10.36 -7.50
C CYS A 340 -11.76 -10.04 -8.01
N ILE A 341 -12.42 -9.05 -7.41
CA ILE A 341 -13.74 -8.56 -7.86
C ILE A 341 -13.54 -7.41 -8.83
N TYR A 342 -14.21 -7.51 -9.96
CA TYR A 342 -14.23 -6.51 -11.02
C TYR A 342 -15.64 -6.01 -11.29
N LEU A 343 -15.77 -4.71 -11.56
CA LEU A 343 -17.00 -4.09 -12.06
C LEU A 343 -16.78 -3.64 -13.50
N PRO A 344 -17.58 -4.11 -14.47
CA PRO A 344 -17.58 -3.60 -15.83
C PRO A 344 -18.19 -2.20 -15.89
N VAL A 345 -17.41 -1.23 -16.38
CA VAL A 345 -17.81 0.19 -16.37
C VAL A 345 -17.48 0.89 -17.68
N TYR A 346 -18.14 2.03 -17.92
CA TYR A 346 -17.85 3.00 -18.96
C TYR A 346 -18.02 4.43 -18.39
N TYR A 347 -17.79 5.45 -19.19
CA TYR A 347 -17.75 6.84 -18.69
C TYR A 347 -18.67 7.76 -19.50
N PRO A 348 -20.00 7.63 -19.42
CA PRO A 348 -20.90 8.63 -19.98
C PRO A 348 -20.76 9.92 -19.18
N ASP A 349 -20.71 11.07 -19.88
CA ASP A 349 -20.60 12.39 -19.25
C ASP A 349 -19.44 12.51 -18.23
N ASN A 350 -18.33 11.82 -18.50
CA ASN A 350 -17.13 11.78 -17.65
C ASN A 350 -17.34 11.17 -16.25
N ARG A 351 -18.42 10.42 -16.06
CA ARG A 351 -18.74 9.74 -14.79
C ARG A 351 -18.69 8.23 -14.95
N ILE A 352 -18.19 7.55 -13.93
CA ILE A 352 -18.17 6.10 -13.90
C ILE A 352 -19.60 5.55 -13.82
N GLN A 353 -19.95 4.64 -14.73
CA GLN A 353 -21.23 3.94 -14.71
C GLN A 353 -21.01 2.45 -15.02
N ALA A 354 -21.63 1.58 -14.24
CA ALA A 354 -21.61 0.15 -14.48
C ALA A 354 -22.56 -0.19 -15.65
N PHE A 355 -22.14 -1.12 -16.51
CA PHE A 355 -22.99 -1.68 -17.57
C PHE A 355 -23.32 -3.16 -17.36
N ALA A 356 -22.70 -3.79 -16.38
CA ALA A 356 -22.96 -5.17 -15.97
C ALA A 356 -22.75 -5.32 -14.46
N PRO A 357 -23.29 -6.37 -13.82
CA PRO A 357 -23.06 -6.62 -12.40
C PRO A 357 -21.57 -6.88 -12.12
N PRO A 358 -21.09 -6.57 -10.90
CA PRO A 358 -19.75 -6.96 -10.47
C PRO A 358 -19.61 -8.48 -10.49
N PHE A 359 -18.40 -8.95 -10.72
CA PHE A 359 -18.11 -10.38 -10.77
C PHE A 359 -16.80 -10.69 -10.07
N ILE A 360 -16.68 -11.89 -9.55
CA ILE A 360 -15.38 -12.43 -9.15
C ILE A 360 -14.75 -13.19 -10.31
N LEU A 361 -13.48 -12.92 -10.60
CA LEU A 361 -12.63 -13.76 -11.42
C LEU A 361 -11.99 -14.79 -10.48
N ASN A 362 -12.53 -16.00 -10.44
CA ASN A 362 -12.14 -17.01 -9.48
C ASN A 362 -10.72 -17.57 -9.73
N ASN A 363 -10.24 -18.45 -8.85
CA ASN A 363 -8.91 -19.07 -8.96
C ASN A 363 -8.69 -19.87 -10.25
N ASN A 364 -9.76 -20.32 -10.89
CA ASN A 364 -9.71 -21.07 -12.18
C ASN A 364 -9.76 -20.12 -13.39
N GLY A 365 -9.85 -18.80 -13.20
CA GLY A 365 -10.00 -17.82 -14.27
C GLY A 365 -11.43 -17.76 -14.85
N GLN A 366 -12.43 -18.22 -14.11
CA GLN A 366 -13.83 -18.20 -14.54
C GLN A 366 -14.55 -17.00 -13.91
N ILE A 367 -15.44 -16.38 -14.67
CA ILE A 367 -16.31 -15.28 -14.23
C ILE A 367 -17.49 -15.85 -13.44
N THR A 368 -17.69 -15.34 -12.22
CA THR A 368 -18.89 -15.60 -11.42
C THR A 368 -19.52 -14.26 -11.04
N PRO A 369 -20.63 -13.86 -11.67
CA PRO A 369 -21.27 -12.57 -11.39
C PRO A 369 -22.02 -12.59 -10.05
N PHE A 370 -22.00 -11.46 -9.34
CA PHE A 370 -22.85 -11.23 -8.18
C PHE A 370 -24.21 -10.70 -8.67
N ARG A 371 -25.25 -11.54 -8.57
CA ARG A 371 -26.61 -11.19 -8.97
C ARG A 371 -27.48 -11.11 -7.74
N THR A 372 -27.82 -9.90 -7.34
CA THR A 372 -28.67 -9.64 -6.19
C THR A 372 -30.04 -10.28 -6.35
N ASP A 373 -30.43 -11.13 -5.40
CA ASP A 373 -31.75 -11.75 -5.40
C ASP A 373 -32.61 -11.12 -4.29
N LYS A 374 -33.51 -10.24 -4.68
CA LYS A 374 -34.47 -9.55 -3.81
C LYS A 374 -35.68 -10.42 -3.43
N THR A 375 -35.84 -11.58 -4.07
CA THR A 375 -36.96 -12.48 -3.80
C THR A 375 -36.67 -13.42 -2.62
N HIS A 376 -35.41 -13.73 -2.39
CA HIS A 376 -34.95 -14.56 -1.29
C HIS A 376 -34.17 -13.70 -0.27
N LEU A 377 -34.87 -13.36 0.81
CA LEU A 377 -34.28 -12.53 1.88
C LEU A 377 -33.72 -13.40 2.99
N LYS A 378 -32.65 -12.94 3.64
CA LYS A 378 -32.00 -13.63 4.76
C LYS A 378 -31.64 -12.66 5.88
N ALA A 379 -31.41 -13.20 7.07
CA ALA A 379 -30.81 -12.47 8.17
C ALA A 379 -29.28 -12.53 8.05
N LEU A 380 -28.62 -11.44 8.40
CA LEU A 380 -27.18 -11.26 8.30
C LEU A 380 -26.65 -10.73 9.62
N HIS A 381 -25.67 -11.45 10.20
CA HIS A 381 -25.03 -11.09 11.45
C HIS A 381 -23.59 -10.64 11.17
N ILE A 382 -23.23 -9.45 11.60
CA ILE A 382 -21.93 -8.83 11.31
C ILE A 382 -21.22 -8.54 12.62
N ARG A 383 -19.96 -8.95 12.72
CA ARG A 383 -19.09 -8.75 13.87
C ARG A 383 -17.89 -7.85 13.57
N ARG A 384 -17.53 -7.70 12.29
CA ARG A 384 -16.34 -6.98 11.84
C ARG A 384 -16.58 -6.28 10.51
N LEU A 385 -15.85 -5.19 10.29
CA LEU A 385 -15.84 -4.44 9.03
C LEU A 385 -14.83 -5.00 8.03
N GLN A 386 -13.75 -5.61 8.51
CA GLN A 386 -12.61 -6.07 7.72
C GLN A 386 -12.26 -7.52 8.05
N PRO A 387 -11.58 -8.26 7.14
CA PRO A 387 -11.04 -9.57 7.48
C PRO A 387 -10.01 -9.47 8.61
N TYR A 388 -9.77 -10.56 9.31
CA TYR A 388 -8.66 -10.65 10.25
C TYR A 388 -7.33 -10.44 9.50
N SER A 389 -6.47 -9.61 10.07
CA SER A 389 -5.10 -9.48 9.57
C SER A 389 -4.24 -10.62 10.13
N ALA A 390 -3.12 -10.90 9.45
CA ALA A 390 -2.14 -11.84 9.99
C ALA A 390 -1.59 -11.39 11.35
N GLU A 391 -1.56 -10.08 11.61
CA GLU A 391 -1.16 -9.50 12.90
C GLU A 391 -2.18 -9.83 13.99
N THR A 392 -3.47 -9.70 13.71
CA THR A 392 -4.54 -10.03 14.67
C THR A 392 -4.51 -11.51 15.03
N ASP A 393 -4.34 -12.39 14.05
CA ASP A 393 -4.23 -13.83 14.27
C ASP A 393 -2.97 -14.17 15.09
N TYR A 394 -1.86 -13.54 14.78
CA TYR A 394 -0.59 -13.70 15.48
C TYR A 394 -0.68 -13.23 16.94
N MET A 395 -1.30 -12.09 17.21
CA MET A 395 -1.49 -11.58 18.56
C MET A 395 -2.42 -12.47 19.38
N GLY A 396 -3.47 -13.02 18.77
CA GLY A 396 -4.35 -14.01 19.42
C GLY A 396 -3.60 -15.27 19.86
N TYR A 397 -2.65 -15.75 19.04
CA TYR A 397 -1.83 -16.91 19.37
C TYR A 397 -1.02 -16.73 20.67
N TYR A 398 -0.53 -15.54 20.95
CA TYR A 398 0.23 -15.26 22.18
C TYR A 398 -0.60 -15.26 23.47
N LEU A 399 -1.93 -15.17 23.37
CA LEU A 399 -2.83 -15.36 24.52
C LEU A 399 -3.18 -16.81 24.79
N LYS A 400 -2.95 -17.71 23.83
CA LYS A 400 -3.16 -19.13 24.08
C LYS A 400 -2.29 -19.61 25.24
N ASN A 401 -2.90 -20.35 26.18
CA ASN A 401 -2.31 -20.84 27.42
C ASN A 401 -1.83 -19.71 28.38
N ALA A 402 -2.26 -18.47 28.18
CA ALA A 402 -2.09 -17.44 29.18
C ALA A 402 -2.88 -17.81 30.44
N ARG A 403 -2.30 -17.55 31.61
CA ARG A 403 -2.92 -17.84 32.91
C ARG A 403 -3.36 -16.57 33.58
N ILE A 404 -4.55 -16.59 34.15
CA ILE A 404 -5.00 -15.61 35.12
C ILE A 404 -4.75 -16.21 36.50
N GLU A 405 -4.00 -15.49 37.30
CA GLU A 405 -3.49 -15.96 38.61
C GLU A 405 -3.79 -14.93 39.68
N CYS A 406 -3.99 -15.41 40.92
CA CYS A 406 -4.15 -14.55 42.08
C CYS A 406 -3.27 -15.03 43.24
N ALA A 407 -2.86 -14.10 44.13
CA ALA A 407 -1.97 -14.39 45.26
C ALA A 407 -2.20 -13.45 46.43
N ASP A 408 -1.69 -13.85 47.62
CA ASP A 408 -1.62 -12.99 48.80
C ASP A 408 -0.32 -12.18 48.83
N ASP A 409 0.69 -12.55 48.03
CA ASP A 409 1.97 -11.87 47.95
C ASP A 409 2.23 -11.31 46.53
N SER A 410 2.96 -10.18 46.46
CA SER A 410 3.25 -9.47 45.22
C SER A 410 4.24 -10.19 44.28
N ALA A 411 4.97 -11.18 44.79
CA ALA A 411 5.90 -11.99 44.04
C ALA A 411 5.22 -13.23 43.40
N PHE A 412 3.96 -13.49 43.78
CA PHE A 412 3.19 -14.63 43.29
C PHE A 412 3.86 -15.99 43.55
N LEU A 413 4.53 -16.13 44.70
CA LEU A 413 5.28 -17.35 45.05
C LEU A 413 4.33 -18.55 45.24
N HIS A 414 3.12 -18.31 45.74
CA HIS A 414 2.07 -19.31 45.94
C HIS A 414 0.79 -18.87 45.24
N ALA A 415 0.88 -18.65 43.92
CA ALA A 415 -0.26 -18.19 43.12
C ALA A 415 -1.26 -19.33 42.86
N ASP A 416 -2.52 -19.03 43.04
CA ASP A 416 -3.62 -19.84 42.53
C ASP A 416 -3.86 -19.53 41.07
N THR A 417 -3.92 -20.54 40.19
CA THR A 417 -4.36 -20.37 38.81
C THR A 417 -5.87 -20.38 38.79
N VAL A 418 -6.46 -19.24 38.46
CA VAL A 418 -7.92 -19.06 38.38
C VAL A 418 -8.45 -19.56 37.06
N PHE A 419 -7.75 -19.29 35.98
CA PHE A 419 -8.18 -19.67 34.63
C PHE A 419 -6.96 -19.79 33.69
N THR A 420 -7.07 -20.67 32.70
CA THR A 420 -6.12 -20.77 31.60
C THR A 420 -6.87 -20.60 30.28
N ILE A 421 -6.43 -19.66 29.45
CA ILE A 421 -7.01 -19.40 28.14
C ILE A 421 -6.62 -20.55 27.20
N GLN A 422 -7.54 -21.50 26.96
CA GLN A 422 -7.27 -22.76 26.24
C GLN A 422 -6.97 -22.55 24.75
N GLU A 423 -7.68 -21.60 24.12
CA GLU A 423 -7.60 -21.34 22.69
C GLU A 423 -7.24 -19.90 22.42
N SER A 424 -6.70 -19.64 21.23
CA SER A 424 -6.48 -18.27 20.77
C SER A 424 -7.83 -17.54 20.72
N PRO A 425 -7.99 -16.42 21.42
CA PRO A 425 -9.24 -15.67 21.34
C PRO A 425 -9.34 -15.00 19.96
N TYR A 426 -10.23 -15.53 19.13
CA TYR A 426 -10.53 -14.98 17.81
C TYR A 426 -11.58 -13.87 17.85
N TYR A 427 -12.25 -13.72 18.98
CA TYR A 427 -13.39 -12.82 19.09
C TYR A 427 -13.20 -11.88 20.28
N TYR A 428 -14.09 -10.92 20.29
CA TYR A 428 -14.36 -9.94 21.32
C TYR A 428 -14.04 -10.35 22.73
N GLN A 429 -14.38 -9.48 23.57
CA GLN A 429 -14.51 -9.56 24.98
C GLN A 429 -14.93 -10.96 25.44
N ASP A 430 -14.00 -11.69 26.03
CA ASP A 430 -14.30 -12.93 26.75
C ASP A 430 -14.54 -12.61 28.21
N THR A 431 -15.49 -13.31 28.78
CA THR A 431 -15.87 -13.20 30.19
C THR A 431 -15.55 -14.48 30.94
N ILE A 432 -14.65 -14.39 31.88
CA ILE A 432 -14.28 -15.52 32.76
C ILE A 432 -15.00 -15.36 34.10
N ARG A 433 -15.71 -16.41 34.49
CA ARG A 433 -16.27 -16.54 35.83
C ARG A 433 -15.49 -17.62 36.57
N PRO A 434 -14.75 -17.26 37.65
CA PRO A 434 -13.99 -18.23 38.42
C PRO A 434 -14.89 -19.35 38.92
N ASP A 435 -14.41 -20.59 38.82
CA ASP A 435 -15.12 -21.79 39.28
C ASP A 435 -15.13 -21.92 40.81
N LYS A 436 -14.28 -21.17 41.49
CA LYS A 436 -14.11 -21.13 42.94
C LYS A 436 -14.07 -19.69 43.42
N HIS A 437 -14.40 -19.53 44.71
CA HIS A 437 -14.31 -18.23 45.38
C HIS A 437 -12.85 -17.96 45.77
N TYR A 438 -12.25 -16.98 45.08
CA TYR A 438 -10.92 -16.50 45.40
C TYR A 438 -11.04 -15.12 46.06
N LYS A 439 -10.42 -14.98 47.26
CA LYS A 439 -10.31 -13.69 47.96
C LYS A 439 -8.83 -13.36 48.15
N LYS A 440 -8.27 -12.64 47.19
CA LYS A 440 -6.83 -12.34 47.13
C LYS A 440 -6.56 -10.86 46.82
N ARG A 441 -5.40 -10.35 47.22
CA ARG A 441 -5.01 -8.96 47.00
C ARG A 441 -4.42 -8.73 45.62
N TYR A 442 -3.59 -9.66 45.14
CA TYR A 442 -2.86 -9.52 43.88
C TYR A 442 -3.43 -10.41 42.81
N TRP A 443 -3.65 -9.83 41.61
CA TRP A 443 -4.19 -10.54 40.46
C TRP A 443 -3.37 -10.20 39.22
N ARG A 444 -3.04 -11.18 38.37
CA ARG A 444 -2.27 -10.97 37.14
C ARG A 444 -2.73 -11.86 35.99
N ILE A 445 -2.36 -11.45 34.80
CA ILE A 445 -2.32 -12.28 33.58
C ILE A 445 -0.87 -12.57 33.23
N SER A 446 -0.55 -13.85 32.96
CA SER A 446 0.78 -14.34 32.62
C SER A 446 0.74 -15.08 31.27
N PRO A 447 1.14 -14.45 30.16
CA PRO A 447 1.24 -15.11 28.87
C PRO A 447 2.28 -16.25 28.88
N GLN A 448 1.97 -17.38 28.23
CA GLN A 448 2.87 -18.53 28.20
C GLN A 448 4.24 -18.20 27.59
N PHE A 449 4.26 -17.39 26.54
CA PHE A 449 5.49 -17.01 25.83
C PHE A 449 6.14 -15.73 26.37
N GLY A 450 5.66 -15.22 27.49
CA GLY A 450 6.18 -14.00 28.12
C GLY A 450 5.88 -12.71 27.36
N ILE A 451 5.10 -12.77 26.29
CA ILE A 451 4.59 -11.60 25.57
C ILE A 451 3.14 -11.81 25.15
N SER A 452 2.38 -10.75 25.13
CA SER A 452 1.00 -10.70 24.61
C SER A 452 0.60 -9.25 24.38
N ASN A 453 -0.60 -9.03 23.86
CA ASN A 453 -1.20 -7.73 23.73
C ASN A 453 -2.70 -7.81 24.03
N LEU A 454 -3.18 -6.91 24.89
CA LEU A 454 -4.60 -6.81 25.27
C LEU A 454 -5.14 -5.42 24.95
N ALA A 455 -6.38 -5.35 24.51
CA ALA A 455 -7.10 -4.10 24.42
C ALA A 455 -7.79 -3.75 25.75
N GLU A 456 -8.40 -4.75 26.42
CA GLU A 456 -9.10 -4.53 27.70
C GLU A 456 -8.79 -5.62 28.72
N LEU A 457 -8.81 -5.26 30.02
CA LEU A 457 -8.74 -6.19 31.14
C LEU A 457 -9.43 -5.60 32.38
N HIS A 458 -10.62 -6.07 32.68
CA HIS A 458 -11.44 -5.60 33.79
C HIS A 458 -11.70 -6.71 34.80
N PHE A 459 -11.83 -6.33 36.07
CA PHE A 459 -12.19 -7.22 37.16
C PHE A 459 -13.44 -6.66 37.86
N TYR A 460 -14.40 -7.51 38.12
CA TYR A 460 -15.68 -7.14 38.73
C TYR A 460 -15.98 -8.00 39.99
N ASP A 461 -16.62 -7.38 40.96
CA ASP A 461 -17.12 -8.09 42.12
C ASP A 461 -18.48 -8.75 41.87
N SER A 462 -19.09 -9.36 42.91
CA SER A 462 -20.39 -10.03 42.82
C SER A 462 -21.59 -9.09 42.62
N SER A 463 -21.41 -7.80 42.86
CA SER A 463 -22.44 -6.79 42.56
C SER A 463 -22.36 -6.26 41.11
N GLY A 464 -21.32 -6.63 40.36
CA GLY A 464 -21.03 -6.12 39.05
C GLY A 464 -20.28 -4.78 39.06
N GLU A 465 -19.74 -4.37 40.20
CA GLU A 465 -18.94 -3.16 40.32
C GLU A 465 -17.50 -3.44 39.90
N ALA A 466 -16.91 -2.49 39.12
CA ALA A 466 -15.55 -2.62 38.64
C ALA A 466 -14.55 -2.44 39.79
N LEU A 467 -13.63 -3.38 39.92
CA LEU A 467 -12.53 -3.33 40.88
C LEU A 467 -11.34 -2.59 40.30
N HIS A 468 -10.85 -1.57 41.01
CA HIS A 468 -9.72 -0.76 40.58
C HIS A 468 -8.50 -1.02 41.46
N GLY A 469 -7.38 -1.42 40.83
CA GLY A 469 -6.12 -1.70 41.50
C GLY A 469 -4.98 -0.82 40.98
N VAL A 470 -3.91 -0.79 41.75
CA VAL A 470 -2.63 -0.17 41.33
C VAL A 470 -1.95 -1.14 40.35
N PRO A 471 -1.55 -0.69 39.13
CA PRO A 471 -0.92 -1.57 38.17
C PRO A 471 0.44 -2.07 38.67
N ILE A 472 0.69 -3.36 38.50
CA ILE A 472 1.92 -4.05 38.87
C ILE A 472 2.42 -4.91 37.72
N GLY A 473 3.74 -5.09 37.63
CA GLY A 473 4.39 -5.90 36.60
C GLY A 473 5.72 -5.32 36.13
N PRO A 474 6.44 -6.04 35.26
CA PRO A 474 7.70 -5.56 34.70
C PRO A 474 7.58 -4.26 33.88
N ASP A 475 6.41 -4.02 33.30
CA ASP A 475 6.10 -2.83 32.53
C ASP A 475 4.64 -2.43 32.78
N THR A 476 4.45 -1.29 33.44
CA THR A 476 3.14 -0.70 33.75
C THR A 476 2.81 0.52 32.88
N THR A 477 3.62 0.83 31.87
CA THR A 477 3.31 1.92 30.93
C THR A 477 2.03 1.60 30.13
N PHE A 478 1.27 2.64 29.81
CA PHE A 478 0.02 2.52 29.05
C PHE A 478 -1.06 1.60 29.68
N TYR A 479 -1.01 1.34 30.99
CA TYR A 479 -1.98 0.46 31.66
C TYR A 479 -3.43 0.95 31.53
N ARG A 480 -3.64 2.24 31.35
CA ARG A 480 -4.96 2.85 31.18
C ARG A 480 -5.67 2.35 29.92
N ASN A 481 -4.92 1.95 28.91
CA ASN A 481 -5.46 1.34 27.71
C ASN A 481 -6.18 -0.01 27.96
N LEU A 482 -6.00 -0.59 29.14
CA LEU A 482 -6.71 -1.82 29.52
C LEU A 482 -8.07 -1.56 30.18
N THR A 483 -8.42 -0.31 30.44
CA THR A 483 -9.63 0.07 31.20
C THR A 483 -10.30 1.35 30.66
N ASP A 484 -9.95 1.79 29.46
CA ASP A 484 -10.49 3.01 28.85
C ASP A 484 -11.76 2.78 28.03
N HIS A 485 -12.16 1.51 27.87
CA HIS A 485 -13.29 1.08 27.02
C HIS A 485 -13.15 1.47 25.55
N ASP A 486 -11.92 1.77 25.11
CA ASP A 486 -11.59 1.95 23.69
C ASP A 486 -10.95 0.67 23.11
N PRO A 487 -11.72 -0.15 22.40
CA PRO A 487 -11.19 -1.40 21.84
C PRO A 487 -10.08 -1.19 20.80
N ALA A 488 -9.84 0.04 20.36
CA ALA A 488 -8.75 0.37 19.44
C ALA A 488 -7.44 0.68 20.17
N SER A 489 -7.50 0.99 21.46
CA SER A 489 -6.32 1.11 22.32
C SER A 489 -5.81 -0.27 22.72
N ASN A 490 -4.54 -0.39 23.07
CA ASN A 490 -3.99 -1.64 23.56
C ASN A 490 -2.75 -1.46 24.41
N LYS A 491 -2.40 -2.51 25.17
CA LYS A 491 -1.17 -2.58 25.95
C LYS A 491 -0.42 -3.89 25.65
N ALA A 492 0.85 -3.76 25.28
CA ALA A 492 1.77 -4.88 25.23
C ALA A 492 2.09 -5.38 26.66
N ILE A 493 1.90 -6.67 26.90
CA ILE A 493 2.24 -7.34 28.15
C ILE A 493 3.56 -8.05 27.98
N ARG A 494 4.53 -7.73 28.84
CA ARG A 494 5.85 -8.35 28.89
C ARG A 494 6.01 -9.15 30.17
N LYS A 495 6.24 -10.45 30.06
CA LYS A 495 6.28 -11.46 31.12
C LYS A 495 4.93 -11.63 31.81
N TRP A 496 4.39 -10.61 32.44
CA TRP A 496 3.08 -10.60 33.10
C TRP A 496 2.65 -9.15 33.38
N PHE A 497 1.34 -8.97 33.62
CA PHE A 497 0.77 -7.70 34.04
C PHE A 497 -0.36 -7.97 35.02
N GLY A 498 -0.56 -7.11 36.03
CA GLY A 498 -1.62 -7.28 37.02
C GLY A 498 -1.91 -6.04 37.84
N TYR A 499 -2.70 -6.26 38.88
CA TYR A 499 -3.13 -5.22 39.80
C TYR A 499 -2.90 -5.64 41.27
N ASP A 500 -2.48 -4.67 42.07
CA ASP A 500 -2.56 -4.70 43.53
C ASP A 500 -3.82 -3.93 43.94
N PHE A 501 -4.80 -4.61 44.48
CA PHE A 501 -6.06 -4.00 44.96
C PHE A 501 -5.94 -3.37 46.36
N GLY A 502 -4.75 -3.39 46.99
CA GLY A 502 -4.50 -2.82 48.32
C GLY A 502 -5.04 -3.68 49.47
N HIS A 503 -6.05 -4.49 49.24
CA HIS A 503 -6.67 -5.44 50.18
C HIS A 503 -7.18 -6.67 49.43
N PRO A 504 -7.44 -7.77 50.12
CA PRO A 504 -8.02 -8.96 49.49
C PRO A 504 -9.41 -8.68 48.92
N VAL A 505 -9.59 -8.84 47.60
CA VAL A 505 -10.86 -8.67 46.88
C VAL A 505 -11.39 -10.02 46.40
N SER A 506 -12.71 -10.11 46.31
CA SER A 506 -13.40 -11.27 45.72
C SER A 506 -13.81 -10.92 44.29
N VAL A 507 -13.11 -11.52 43.31
CA VAL A 507 -13.43 -11.35 41.91
C VAL A 507 -14.46 -12.39 41.49
N SER A 508 -15.56 -11.93 40.93
CA SER A 508 -16.64 -12.80 40.42
C SER A 508 -16.65 -12.88 38.90
N GLU A 509 -16.10 -11.85 38.23
CA GLU A 509 -16.04 -11.82 36.79
C GLU A 509 -14.77 -11.10 36.32
N ILE A 510 -14.10 -11.64 35.30
CA ILE A 510 -12.96 -11.06 34.65
C ILE A 510 -13.29 -10.95 33.16
N VAL A 511 -13.20 -9.73 32.66
CA VAL A 511 -13.49 -9.43 31.26
C VAL A 511 -12.19 -9.03 30.60
N TYR A 512 -11.85 -9.68 29.49
CA TYR A 512 -10.68 -9.30 28.71
C TYR A 512 -11.01 -9.23 27.23
N LEU A 513 -10.33 -8.32 26.53
CA LEU A 513 -10.37 -8.18 25.09
C LEU A 513 -8.95 -8.34 24.56
N ASN A 514 -8.79 -9.26 23.63
CA ASN A 514 -7.54 -9.43 22.90
C ASN A 514 -7.20 -8.17 22.09
N PHE A 515 -5.96 -8.11 21.61
CA PHE A 515 -5.56 -7.10 20.62
C PHE A 515 -6.64 -6.94 19.55
N ASN A 516 -7.06 -5.71 19.35
CA ASN A 516 -8.07 -5.35 18.38
C ASN A 516 -7.49 -4.35 17.38
N ASP A 517 -7.63 -4.65 16.12
CA ASP A 517 -7.22 -3.77 15.02
C ASP A 517 -8.22 -2.62 14.76
N GLY A 518 -9.23 -2.45 15.60
CA GLY A 518 -10.28 -1.43 15.50
C GLY A 518 -11.34 -1.73 14.45
N GLU A 519 -11.34 -2.94 13.88
CA GLU A 519 -12.27 -3.33 12.80
C GLU A 519 -13.53 -4.06 13.30
N ASN A 520 -13.65 -4.25 14.58
CA ASN A 520 -14.81 -4.89 15.19
C ASN A 520 -15.98 -3.91 15.34
N ILE A 521 -17.22 -4.47 15.47
CA ILE A 521 -18.42 -3.67 15.77
C ILE A 521 -18.30 -3.09 17.18
N CYS A 522 -18.44 -1.79 17.30
CA CYS A 522 -18.39 -1.05 18.56
C CYS A 522 -19.80 -0.73 19.04
N VAL A 523 -20.08 -1.00 20.31
CA VAL A 523 -21.37 -0.66 20.93
C VAL A 523 -21.56 0.86 20.91
N GLY A 524 -22.76 1.30 20.58
CA GLY A 524 -23.12 2.72 20.46
C GLY A 524 -22.83 3.35 19.10
N HIS A 525 -22.09 2.67 18.20
CA HIS A 525 -21.87 3.18 16.85
C HIS A 525 -23.04 2.89 15.93
N GLU A 526 -23.28 3.77 14.97
CA GLU A 526 -24.27 3.61 13.91
C GLU A 526 -23.62 2.98 12.68
N TYR A 527 -24.24 1.89 12.20
CA TYR A 527 -23.77 1.13 11.04
C TYR A 527 -24.80 1.11 9.93
N GLU A 528 -24.36 1.29 8.70
CA GLU A 528 -25.15 1.15 7.50
C GLU A 528 -24.70 -0.06 6.71
N LEU A 529 -25.64 -1.00 6.42
CA LEU A 529 -25.40 -2.09 5.47
C LEU A 529 -25.83 -1.65 4.08
N CYS A 530 -24.88 -1.75 3.14
CA CYS A 530 -25.14 -1.54 1.73
C CYS A 530 -24.98 -2.84 0.94
N TYR A 531 -25.72 -2.96 -0.17
CA TYR A 531 -25.55 -4.00 -1.18
C TYR A 531 -25.47 -3.38 -2.57
N PHE A 532 -24.72 -4.01 -3.48
CA PHE A 532 -24.56 -3.51 -4.84
C PHE A 532 -25.63 -4.09 -5.77
N ASP A 533 -26.41 -3.23 -6.42
CA ASP A 533 -27.47 -3.62 -7.33
C ASP A 533 -27.72 -2.53 -8.37
N GLU A 534 -28.10 -2.94 -9.59
CA GLU A 534 -28.40 -2.01 -10.70
C GLU A 534 -27.32 -0.92 -10.91
N GLY A 535 -26.05 -1.32 -10.77
CA GLY A 535 -24.92 -0.44 -11.02
C GLY A 535 -24.55 0.53 -9.89
N GLN A 536 -25.20 0.46 -8.73
CA GLN A 536 -24.98 1.36 -7.60
C GLN A 536 -25.15 0.68 -6.22
N TRP A 537 -24.65 1.34 -5.19
CA TRP A 537 -24.86 0.91 -3.81
C TRP A 537 -26.26 1.28 -3.33
N GLN A 538 -26.98 0.31 -2.79
CA GLN A 538 -28.31 0.44 -2.18
C GLN A 538 -28.21 0.21 -0.68
N THR A 539 -28.87 1.02 0.13
CA THR A 539 -28.94 0.83 1.57
C THR A 539 -29.92 -0.30 1.90
N ALA A 540 -29.44 -1.36 2.57
CA ALA A 540 -30.27 -2.43 3.10
C ALA A 540 -30.87 -2.06 4.46
N GLY A 541 -30.17 -1.29 5.28
CA GLY A 541 -30.63 -0.82 6.58
C GLY A 541 -29.56 -0.05 7.33
N VAL A 542 -30.00 0.62 8.39
CA VAL A 542 -29.14 1.33 9.34
C VAL A 542 -29.51 0.89 10.74
N THR A 543 -28.52 0.64 11.60
CA THR A 543 -28.73 0.22 12.99
C THR A 543 -27.66 0.79 13.91
N THR A 544 -28.03 1.09 15.15
CA THR A 544 -27.06 1.37 16.21
C THR A 544 -26.73 0.08 16.95
N ALA A 545 -25.44 -0.22 17.08
CA ALA A 545 -24.99 -1.43 17.75
C ALA A 545 -25.29 -1.35 19.25
N THR A 546 -26.05 -2.31 19.75
CA THR A 546 -26.31 -2.52 21.19
C THR A 546 -25.46 -3.65 21.76
N ASP A 547 -24.78 -4.40 20.88
CA ASP A 547 -23.89 -5.49 21.19
C ASP A 547 -22.76 -5.49 20.14
N HIS A 548 -21.76 -6.32 20.33
CA HIS A 548 -20.65 -6.51 19.37
C HIS A 548 -21.05 -7.30 18.11
N VAL A 549 -22.31 -7.56 17.93
CA VAL A 549 -22.92 -8.15 16.74
C VAL A 549 -24.08 -7.27 16.30
N ILE A 550 -24.05 -6.82 15.06
CA ILE A 550 -25.22 -6.16 14.46
C ILE A 550 -25.96 -7.14 13.56
N GLU A 551 -27.28 -7.05 13.58
CA GLU A 551 -28.15 -7.88 12.78
C GLU A 551 -28.96 -7.04 11.81
N PHE A 552 -29.00 -7.52 10.56
CA PHE A 552 -29.87 -6.99 9.53
C PHE A 552 -30.79 -8.09 9.03
N ASN A 553 -32.05 -7.95 9.34
CA ASN A 553 -33.09 -8.87 8.89
C ASN A 553 -33.60 -8.47 7.50
N ARG A 554 -33.93 -9.45 6.65
CA ARG A 554 -34.51 -9.23 5.32
C ARG A 554 -33.55 -8.54 4.31
N VAL A 555 -32.30 -8.95 4.28
CA VAL A 555 -31.35 -8.51 3.24
C VAL A 555 -31.42 -9.43 2.01
N PRO A 556 -31.18 -8.92 0.78
CA PRO A 556 -31.15 -9.73 -0.43
C PRO A 556 -30.12 -10.86 -0.35
N SER A 557 -30.38 -11.99 -0.99
CA SER A 557 -29.38 -13.04 -1.14
C SER A 557 -28.49 -12.81 -2.36
N SER A 558 -27.38 -13.55 -2.46
CA SER A 558 -26.44 -13.52 -3.60
C SER A 558 -25.88 -12.14 -3.95
N ALA A 559 -25.98 -11.18 -3.02
CA ALA A 559 -25.51 -9.82 -3.21
C ALA A 559 -24.05 -9.63 -2.76
N LEU A 560 -23.41 -8.62 -3.32
CA LEU A 560 -22.14 -8.07 -2.84
C LEU A 560 -22.47 -6.98 -1.80
N PHE A 561 -21.92 -7.10 -0.60
CA PHE A 561 -22.22 -6.23 0.53
C PHE A 561 -21.03 -5.39 0.96
N GLN A 562 -21.35 -4.28 1.64
CA GLN A 562 -20.40 -3.46 2.40
C GLN A 562 -21.10 -2.93 3.66
N VAL A 563 -20.39 -2.93 4.80
CA VAL A 563 -20.82 -2.22 6.01
C VAL A 563 -20.03 -0.94 6.15
N LYS A 564 -20.70 0.12 6.54
CA LYS A 564 -20.09 1.42 6.85
C LYS A 564 -20.33 1.75 8.33
N ASP A 565 -19.28 2.08 9.04
CA ASP A 565 -19.36 2.71 10.36
C ASP A 565 -19.58 4.21 10.15
N ARG A 566 -20.81 4.67 10.31
CA ARG A 566 -21.20 6.07 10.10
C ARG A 566 -20.67 6.99 11.21
N THR A 567 -20.47 6.45 12.41
CA THR A 567 -19.94 7.18 13.55
C THR A 567 -18.47 7.57 13.33
N ARG A 568 -17.67 6.63 12.79
CA ARG A 568 -16.25 6.85 12.51
C ARG A 568 -15.98 7.28 11.06
N ASN A 569 -17.01 7.36 10.22
CA ASN A 569 -16.89 7.58 8.77
C ASN A 569 -15.92 6.58 8.10
N ARG A 570 -16.06 5.28 8.43
CA ARG A 570 -15.22 4.19 7.90
C ARG A 570 -16.02 3.20 7.09
N ASN A 571 -15.44 2.76 5.99
CA ASN A 571 -16.01 1.71 5.16
C ASN A 571 -15.35 0.36 5.47
N GLY A 572 -16.15 -0.68 5.56
CA GLY A 572 -15.67 -2.06 5.62
C GLY A 572 -15.30 -2.59 4.24
N SER A 573 -14.60 -3.73 4.21
CA SER A 573 -14.33 -4.46 2.97
C SER A 573 -15.59 -5.01 2.35
N LEU A 574 -15.52 -5.24 1.04
CA LEU A 574 -16.55 -5.99 0.32
C LEU A 574 -16.68 -7.41 0.90
N PHE A 575 -17.88 -7.91 0.97
CA PHE A 575 -18.12 -9.28 1.40
C PHE A 575 -19.35 -9.90 0.75
N THR A 576 -19.39 -11.23 0.77
CA THR A 576 -20.58 -12.04 0.51
C THR A 576 -20.96 -12.79 1.78
N TYR A 577 -22.23 -13.21 1.84
CA TYR A 577 -22.75 -13.97 2.98
C TYR A 577 -23.38 -15.28 2.47
N GLU A 578 -22.69 -16.38 2.75
CA GLU A 578 -23.06 -17.71 2.26
C GLU A 578 -23.03 -18.70 3.42
N ASN A 579 -24.06 -19.54 3.51
CA ASN A 579 -24.16 -20.60 4.52
C ASN A 579 -23.92 -20.09 5.97
N GLY A 580 -24.45 -18.91 6.30
CA GLY A 580 -24.31 -18.32 7.63
C GLY A 580 -22.93 -17.69 7.92
N LYS A 581 -22.07 -17.59 6.92
CA LYS A 581 -20.70 -17.06 7.07
C LYS A 581 -20.44 -15.87 6.14
N ILE A 582 -19.72 -14.89 6.68
CA ILE A 582 -19.16 -13.78 5.89
C ILE A 582 -17.88 -14.24 5.20
N ARG A 583 -17.80 -13.96 3.92
CA ARG A 583 -16.57 -14.09 3.15
C ARG A 583 -16.17 -12.72 2.66
N PHE A 584 -15.11 -12.16 3.22
CA PHE A 584 -14.52 -10.91 2.78
C PHE A 584 -13.74 -11.08 1.45
N TRP A 585 -13.75 -10.00 0.68
CA TRP A 585 -13.11 -9.97 -0.63
C TRP A 585 -12.06 -8.88 -0.72
#